data_bcee779ef0bfbdc13fdd5355ad9dd094
#
_entry.id   bcee779ef0bfbdc13fdd5355ad9dd094
#
_cell.length_a   1.000
_cell.length_b   1.000
_cell.length_c   1.000
_cell.angle_alpha   90.00
_cell.angle_beta   90.00
_cell.angle_gamma   90.00
#
_symmetry.space_group_name_H-M   'P 1'
#
loop_
_entity.id
_entity.type
_entity.pdbx_description
1 polymer ?
#
loop_
_entity_poly.entity_id
_entity_poly.type
_entity_poly.pdbx_seq_one_letter_code
_entity_poly.pdbx_strand_id
1 'polypeptide(L)'
;MHVTTPFSPAQTSSGEDVRAHGAALEAAEIVEILTPWGRPARVTSLERTVVDCARTLEFERALVVADQALRRGADPVLIQAYVDGGRITRGARRLRRVLDAMDGRSESVGETRTRALLERLGIPEAVLQLEVDTPIGRYRGDFGWPDSKVILEFDGRTKYFDYAPTDEVVFQERRREKALNALGWDVIRIEWQDLGRPWEVERQVKTALSRPERRKPAVPLQGNNGTAGQGRGNAWVRACPSQC
;
A
#
# COMPACT_ATOMS: atom_id res chain seq x y z
N MET A 1 -2.40 2.38 -26.50
CA MET A 1 -2.59 3.83 -26.18
C MET A 1 -4.09 4.16 -26.21
N HIS A 2 -4.59 5.01 -25.30
CA HIS A 2 -5.97 5.52 -25.32
C HIS A 2 -5.96 6.97 -25.78
N VAL A 3 -6.87 7.32 -26.71
CA VAL A 3 -7.03 8.67 -27.25
C VAL A 3 -8.48 9.09 -27.06
N THR A 4 -8.70 10.30 -26.54
CA THR A 4 -10.05 10.88 -26.44
C THR A 4 -10.24 11.94 -27.51
N THR A 5 -11.33 11.84 -28.25
CA THR A 5 -11.71 12.77 -29.33
C THR A 5 -13.07 13.38 -29.03
N PRO A 6 -13.34 14.64 -29.44
CA PRO A 6 -14.63 15.28 -29.18
C PRO A 6 -15.78 14.66 -30.03
N PHE A 7 -15.44 13.85 -31.01
CA PHE A 7 -16.41 13.17 -31.87
C PHE A 7 -16.32 11.67 -31.72
N SER A 8 -17.47 10.98 -31.78
CA SER A 8 -17.45 9.54 -31.93
C SER A 8 -16.82 9.23 -33.28
N PRO A 9 -15.68 8.52 -33.32
CA PRO A 9 -15.08 8.17 -34.60
C PRO A 9 -16.07 7.27 -35.34
N ALA A 10 -16.39 7.65 -36.61
CA ALA A 10 -17.28 6.90 -37.48
C ALA A 10 -16.72 5.51 -37.83
N GLN A 11 -15.42 5.33 -37.61
CA GLN A 11 -14.71 4.04 -37.64
C GLN A 11 -13.81 3.99 -36.42
N THR A 12 -13.93 2.95 -35.62
CA THR A 12 -12.89 2.54 -34.69
C THR A 12 -11.68 2.13 -35.53
N SER A 13 -10.83 3.08 -35.90
CA SER A 13 -9.50 2.77 -36.38
C SER A 13 -8.67 2.32 -35.20
N SER A 14 -8.97 1.14 -34.69
CA SER A 14 -8.12 0.45 -33.77
C SER A 14 -7.04 -0.25 -34.57
N GLY A 15 -5.92 0.42 -34.79
CA GLY A 15 -4.67 -0.32 -34.84
C GLY A 15 -4.57 -1.08 -33.51
N GLU A 16 -3.93 -2.25 -33.48
CA GLU A 16 -3.83 -3.09 -32.27
C GLU A 16 -3.43 -2.32 -31.00
N ASP A 17 -2.80 -1.16 -31.14
CA ASP A 17 -2.20 -0.36 -30.06
C ASP A 17 -2.98 0.91 -29.67
N VAL A 18 -4.03 1.31 -30.38
CA VAL A 18 -4.74 2.58 -30.14
C VAL A 18 -6.24 2.37 -30.00
N ARG A 19 -6.79 2.75 -28.85
CA ARG A 19 -8.25 2.82 -28.63
C ARG A 19 -8.72 4.26 -28.60
N ALA A 20 -9.64 4.62 -29.50
CA ALA A 20 -10.27 5.92 -29.52
C ALA A 20 -11.56 5.92 -28.69
N HIS A 21 -11.76 6.97 -27.91
CA HIS A 21 -12.94 7.21 -27.09
C HIS A 21 -13.58 8.54 -27.51
N GLY A 22 -14.87 8.52 -27.83
CA GLY A 22 -15.64 9.76 -28.05
C GLY A 22 -16.11 10.33 -26.72
N ALA A 23 -15.63 11.52 -26.36
CA ALA A 23 -16.11 12.25 -25.19
C ALA A 23 -15.84 13.74 -25.34
N ALA A 24 -16.80 14.57 -24.93
CA ALA A 24 -16.55 15.99 -24.74
C ALA A 24 -15.64 16.21 -23.55
N LEU A 25 -14.64 17.06 -23.73
CA LEU A 25 -13.70 17.47 -22.68
C LEU A 25 -13.83 18.97 -22.45
N GLU A 26 -13.91 19.37 -21.20
CA GLU A 26 -13.77 20.77 -20.80
C GLU A 26 -12.29 21.19 -20.77
N ALA A 27 -12.03 22.47 -20.86
CA ALA A 27 -10.64 22.98 -20.86
C ALA A 27 -9.87 22.55 -19.59
N ALA A 28 -10.52 22.52 -18.44
CA ALA A 28 -9.91 22.09 -17.17
C ALA A 28 -9.60 20.58 -17.12
N GLU A 29 -10.17 19.79 -18.00
CA GLU A 29 -9.92 18.35 -18.09
C GLU A 29 -8.72 17.98 -18.98
N ILE A 30 -8.07 19.01 -19.53
CA ILE A 30 -6.94 18.85 -20.46
C ILE A 30 -5.73 19.57 -19.87
N VAL A 31 -4.63 18.83 -19.75
CA VAL A 31 -3.33 19.37 -19.35
C VAL A 31 -2.30 19.14 -20.45
N GLU A 32 -1.36 20.06 -20.57
CA GLU A 32 -0.23 19.90 -21.47
C GLU A 32 0.97 19.37 -20.69
N ILE A 33 1.59 18.33 -21.20
CA ILE A 33 2.80 17.72 -20.64
C ILE A 33 3.90 17.71 -21.67
N LEU A 34 5.15 17.71 -21.21
CA LEU A 34 6.28 17.40 -22.08
C LEU A 34 6.50 15.90 -22.13
N THR A 35 6.50 15.35 -23.32
CA THR A 35 6.86 13.95 -23.53
C THR A 35 8.35 13.73 -23.24
N PRO A 36 8.79 12.47 -23.02
CA PRO A 36 10.23 12.16 -22.85
C PRO A 36 11.13 12.63 -23.99
N TRP A 37 10.54 12.88 -25.17
CA TRP A 37 11.24 13.40 -26.35
C TRP A 37 11.19 14.94 -26.47
N GLY A 38 10.74 15.65 -25.41
CA GLY A 38 10.67 17.12 -25.37
C GLY A 38 9.56 17.73 -26.23
N ARG A 39 8.59 16.95 -26.69
CA ARG A 39 7.44 17.45 -27.46
C ARG A 39 6.24 17.66 -26.55
N PRO A 40 5.50 18.78 -26.68
CA PRO A 40 4.27 18.99 -25.95
C PRO A 40 3.20 17.97 -26.40
N ALA A 41 2.43 17.47 -25.43
CA ALA A 41 1.29 16.61 -25.68
C ALA A 41 0.11 17.01 -24.78
N ARG A 42 -1.08 17.07 -25.35
CA ARG A 42 -2.32 17.31 -24.59
C ARG A 42 -2.83 15.96 -24.08
N VAL A 43 -3.04 15.86 -22.79
CA VAL A 43 -3.55 14.65 -22.12
C VAL A 43 -4.71 15.01 -21.21
N THR A 44 -5.54 14.04 -20.85
CA THR A 44 -6.57 14.24 -19.83
C THR A 44 -5.93 14.49 -18.46
N SER A 45 -6.56 15.31 -17.62
CA SER A 45 -6.17 15.46 -16.21
C SER A 45 -6.19 14.10 -15.50
N LEU A 46 -5.57 14.00 -14.34
CA LEU A 46 -5.57 12.76 -13.55
C LEU A 46 -7.00 12.37 -13.17
N GLU A 47 -7.81 13.33 -12.71
CA GLU A 47 -9.21 13.12 -12.32
C GLU A 47 -10.04 12.60 -13.48
N ARG A 48 -9.92 13.25 -14.65
CA ARG A 48 -10.62 12.81 -15.86
C ARG A 48 -10.17 11.42 -16.29
N THR A 49 -8.89 11.12 -16.20
CA THR A 49 -8.34 9.79 -16.49
C THR A 49 -8.94 8.73 -15.58
N VAL A 50 -9.03 8.99 -14.26
CA VAL A 50 -9.68 8.08 -13.31
C VAL A 50 -11.14 7.84 -13.68
N VAL A 51 -11.90 8.91 -13.97
CA VAL A 51 -13.31 8.80 -14.36
C VAL A 51 -13.49 7.93 -15.60
N ASP A 52 -12.71 8.16 -16.64
CA ASP A 52 -12.84 7.41 -17.90
C ASP A 52 -12.41 5.94 -17.73
N CYS A 53 -11.35 5.67 -16.98
CA CYS A 53 -10.91 4.33 -16.65
C CYS A 53 -11.91 3.56 -15.76
N ALA A 54 -12.44 4.20 -14.72
CA ALA A 54 -13.39 3.57 -13.80
C ALA A 54 -14.72 3.18 -14.50
N ARG A 55 -15.11 3.90 -15.55
CA ARG A 55 -16.32 3.60 -16.33
C ARG A 55 -16.16 2.43 -17.30
N THR A 56 -14.95 2.18 -17.75
CA THR A 56 -14.68 1.31 -18.93
C THR A 56 -13.86 0.08 -18.61
N LEU A 57 -12.98 0.14 -17.61
CA LEU A 57 -12.11 -0.96 -17.23
C LEU A 57 -12.77 -1.89 -16.19
N GLU A 58 -12.22 -3.08 -16.07
CA GLU A 58 -12.49 -3.95 -14.92
C GLU A 58 -12.05 -3.27 -13.62
N PHE A 59 -12.75 -3.58 -12.52
CA PHE A 59 -12.59 -2.91 -11.23
C PHE A 59 -11.13 -2.84 -10.76
N GLU A 60 -10.43 -3.97 -10.75
CA GLU A 60 -9.04 -4.03 -10.27
C GLU A 60 -8.10 -3.14 -11.10
N ARG A 61 -8.27 -3.12 -12.43
CA ARG A 61 -7.49 -2.26 -13.32
C ARG A 61 -7.80 -0.78 -13.12
N ALA A 62 -9.07 -0.47 -12.94
CA ALA A 62 -9.51 0.89 -12.67
C ALA A 62 -8.99 1.40 -11.31
N LEU A 63 -9.02 0.53 -10.29
CA LEU A 63 -8.50 0.84 -8.97
C LEU A 63 -7.00 1.14 -9.00
N VAL A 64 -6.21 0.36 -9.76
CA VAL A 64 -4.78 0.65 -9.97
C VAL A 64 -4.57 2.05 -10.56
N VAL A 65 -5.38 2.45 -11.55
CA VAL A 65 -5.28 3.80 -12.13
C VAL A 65 -5.64 4.86 -11.09
N ALA A 66 -6.70 4.64 -10.31
CA ALA A 66 -7.17 5.58 -9.29
C ALA A 66 -6.15 5.78 -8.16
N ASP A 67 -5.62 4.70 -7.59
CA ASP A 67 -4.59 4.75 -6.53
C ASP A 67 -3.35 5.49 -7.03
N GLN A 68 -2.88 5.16 -8.24
CA GLN A 68 -1.72 5.82 -8.83
C GLN A 68 -1.98 7.30 -9.19
N ALA A 69 -3.23 7.66 -9.52
CA ALA A 69 -3.62 9.05 -9.74
C ALA A 69 -3.60 9.84 -8.42
N LEU A 70 -4.21 9.29 -7.34
CA LEU A 70 -4.18 9.90 -6.01
C LEU A 70 -2.75 10.11 -5.52
N ARG A 71 -1.88 9.11 -5.68
CA ARG A 71 -0.46 9.20 -5.32
C ARG A 71 0.27 10.31 -6.10
N ARG A 72 -0.19 10.64 -7.30
CA ARG A 72 0.34 11.73 -8.14
C ARG A 72 -0.35 13.08 -7.91
N GLY A 73 -1.24 13.18 -6.93
CA GLY A 73 -1.89 14.41 -6.52
C GLY A 73 -3.24 14.68 -7.18
N ALA A 74 -3.91 13.64 -7.73
CA ALA A 74 -5.31 13.79 -8.13
C ALA A 74 -6.17 14.16 -6.92
N ASP A 75 -7.11 15.09 -7.13
CA ASP A 75 -8.06 15.50 -6.09
C ASP A 75 -9.28 14.57 -6.08
N PRO A 76 -9.50 13.79 -5.00
CA PRO A 76 -10.67 12.91 -4.88
C PRO A 76 -11.98 13.68 -4.88
N VAL A 77 -12.01 14.95 -4.42
CA VAL A 77 -13.20 15.78 -4.41
C VAL A 77 -13.62 16.13 -5.84
N LEU A 78 -12.66 16.44 -6.70
CA LEU A 78 -12.93 16.70 -8.11
C LEU A 78 -13.42 15.44 -8.84
N ILE A 79 -12.89 14.26 -8.50
CA ILE A 79 -13.37 13.00 -9.06
C ILE A 79 -14.82 12.74 -8.61
N GLN A 80 -15.12 12.94 -7.33
CA GLN A 80 -16.48 12.79 -6.77
C GLN A 80 -17.49 13.72 -7.45
N ALA A 81 -17.09 14.95 -7.77
CA ALA A 81 -17.94 15.95 -8.42
C ALA A 81 -18.51 15.49 -9.79
N TYR A 82 -17.84 14.57 -10.48
CA TYR A 82 -18.39 13.96 -11.71
C TYR A 82 -19.62 13.10 -11.45
N VAL A 83 -19.66 12.44 -10.30
CA VAL A 83 -20.81 11.63 -9.87
C VAL A 83 -21.96 12.51 -9.40
N ASP A 84 -21.63 13.46 -8.52
CA ASP A 84 -22.62 14.31 -7.83
C ASP A 84 -23.28 15.31 -8.80
N GLY A 85 -22.51 15.82 -9.75
CA GLY A 85 -23.02 16.71 -10.81
C GLY A 85 -23.86 16.03 -11.89
N GLY A 86 -24.09 14.71 -11.79
CA GLY A 86 -24.88 13.97 -12.77
C GLY A 86 -24.26 13.89 -14.16
N ARG A 87 -23.02 14.33 -14.33
CA ARG A 87 -22.29 14.36 -15.61
C ARG A 87 -22.03 12.95 -16.16
N ILE A 88 -22.03 11.94 -15.27
CA ILE A 88 -21.78 10.55 -15.61
C ILE A 88 -23.05 9.74 -15.40
N THR A 89 -23.72 9.39 -16.48
CA THR A 89 -24.88 8.49 -16.45
C THR A 89 -24.48 7.04 -16.69
N ARG A 90 -23.69 6.79 -17.73
CA ARG A 90 -23.20 5.45 -18.07
C ARG A 90 -21.93 5.14 -17.30
N GLY A 91 -21.95 4.07 -16.51
CA GLY A 91 -20.80 3.62 -15.72
C GLY A 91 -20.68 4.30 -14.32
N ALA A 92 -21.64 5.13 -13.92
CA ALA A 92 -21.65 5.80 -12.62
C ALA A 92 -21.50 4.81 -11.44
N ARG A 93 -22.17 3.64 -11.49
CA ARG A 93 -22.04 2.61 -10.43
C ARG A 93 -20.61 2.07 -10.33
N ARG A 94 -19.92 1.87 -11.46
CA ARG A 94 -18.54 1.41 -11.48
C ARG A 94 -17.60 2.49 -10.90
N LEU A 95 -17.82 3.74 -11.30
CA LEU A 95 -17.05 4.87 -10.78
C LEU A 95 -17.21 5.00 -9.27
N ARG A 96 -18.44 4.96 -8.73
CA ARG A 96 -18.66 4.99 -7.26
C ARG A 96 -17.89 3.88 -6.55
N ARG A 97 -17.96 2.66 -7.06
CA ARG A 97 -17.23 1.54 -6.47
C ARG A 97 -15.70 1.78 -6.44
N VAL A 98 -15.14 2.42 -7.46
CA VAL A 98 -13.70 2.76 -7.47
C VAL A 98 -13.42 3.89 -6.49
N LEU A 99 -14.28 4.92 -6.43
CA LEU A 99 -14.17 6.02 -5.46
C LEU A 99 -14.19 5.52 -4.01
N ASP A 100 -15.10 4.59 -3.71
CA ASP A 100 -15.24 4.00 -2.36
C ASP A 100 -13.99 3.19 -1.95
N ALA A 101 -13.25 2.64 -2.93
CA ALA A 101 -12.14 1.73 -2.69
C ALA A 101 -10.76 2.33 -2.95
N MET A 102 -10.64 3.50 -3.62
CA MET A 102 -9.33 4.06 -3.98
C MET A 102 -8.57 4.59 -2.76
N ASP A 103 -7.25 4.37 -2.76
CA ASP A 103 -6.36 4.78 -1.68
C ASP A 103 -4.95 5.08 -2.22
N GLY A 104 -4.52 6.34 -2.10
CA GLY A 104 -3.21 6.79 -2.58
C GLY A 104 -2.01 6.29 -1.76
N ARG A 105 -2.24 5.57 -0.65
CA ARG A 105 -1.18 4.94 0.15
C ARG A 105 -0.60 3.69 -0.52
N SER A 106 -1.32 3.06 -1.47
CA SER A 106 -0.74 1.99 -2.28
C SER A 106 0.36 2.54 -3.18
N GLU A 107 1.59 2.11 -2.98
CA GLU A 107 2.77 2.65 -3.66
C GLU A 107 3.04 1.98 -5.02
N SER A 108 2.51 0.79 -5.23
CA SER A 108 2.71 -0.01 -6.43
C SER A 108 1.41 -0.62 -6.97
N VAL A 109 1.48 -1.05 -8.22
CA VAL A 109 0.39 -1.83 -8.86
C VAL A 109 0.13 -3.13 -8.09
N GLY A 110 1.19 -3.77 -7.61
CA GLY A 110 1.09 -5.01 -6.84
C GLY A 110 0.39 -4.81 -5.51
N GLU A 111 0.69 -3.74 -4.79
CA GLU A 111 0.00 -3.40 -3.54
C GLU A 111 -1.50 -3.12 -3.77
N THR A 112 -1.85 -2.31 -4.78
CA THR A 112 -3.27 -2.08 -5.12
C THR A 112 -3.99 -3.40 -5.40
N ARG A 113 -3.40 -4.30 -6.19
CA ARG A 113 -3.99 -5.60 -6.53
C ARG A 113 -4.08 -6.51 -5.32
N THR A 114 -3.08 -6.48 -4.45
CA THR A 114 -3.10 -7.21 -3.17
C THR A 114 -4.23 -6.71 -2.28
N ARG A 115 -4.41 -5.41 -2.14
CA ARG A 115 -5.49 -4.80 -1.36
C ARG A 115 -6.86 -5.22 -1.88
N ALA A 116 -7.08 -5.14 -3.20
CA ALA A 116 -8.31 -5.59 -3.84
C ALA A 116 -8.55 -7.11 -3.66
N LEU A 117 -7.48 -7.91 -3.65
CA LEU A 117 -7.55 -9.34 -3.38
C LEU A 117 -7.96 -9.62 -1.93
N LEU A 118 -7.33 -8.98 -0.95
CA LEU A 118 -7.63 -9.14 0.48
C LEU A 118 -9.10 -8.79 0.78
N GLU A 119 -9.60 -7.67 0.24
CA GLU A 119 -11.01 -7.27 0.34
C GLU A 119 -11.94 -8.36 -0.22
N ARG A 120 -11.67 -8.86 -1.43
CA ARG A 120 -12.46 -9.91 -2.08
C ARG A 120 -12.50 -11.22 -1.29
N LEU A 121 -11.41 -11.53 -0.58
CA LEU A 121 -11.29 -12.72 0.28
C LEU A 121 -11.94 -12.54 1.66
N GLY A 122 -12.47 -11.35 1.96
CA GLY A 122 -13.03 -11.05 3.27
C GLY A 122 -12.00 -11.09 4.40
N ILE A 123 -10.74 -10.80 4.07
CA ILE A 123 -9.70 -10.60 5.09
C ILE A 123 -9.98 -9.27 5.81
N PRO A 124 -9.84 -9.21 7.13
CA PRO A 124 -9.98 -7.95 7.86
C PRO A 124 -9.13 -6.83 7.26
N GLU A 125 -9.64 -5.60 7.30
CA GLU A 125 -8.93 -4.45 6.75
C GLU A 125 -7.54 -4.30 7.39
N ALA A 126 -6.53 -4.16 6.54
CA ALA A 126 -5.16 -3.95 6.97
C ALA A 126 -4.84 -2.46 7.09
N VAL A 127 -3.98 -2.11 8.04
CA VAL A 127 -3.33 -0.81 8.06
C VAL A 127 -2.33 -0.77 6.91
N LEU A 128 -2.52 0.17 5.97
CA LEU A 128 -1.60 0.35 4.85
C LEU A 128 -0.34 1.09 5.31
N GLN A 129 0.80 0.69 4.79
CA GLN A 129 2.11 1.29 5.07
C GLN A 129 2.39 1.33 6.58
N LEU A 130 2.13 0.19 7.27
CA LEU A 130 2.29 0.07 8.71
C LEU A 130 3.76 0.29 9.11
N GLU A 131 3.98 1.27 9.99
CA GLU A 131 5.29 1.51 10.59
C GLU A 131 5.44 0.75 11.91
N VAL A 132 6.58 0.07 12.07
CA VAL A 132 6.94 -0.67 13.28
C VAL A 132 8.33 -0.24 13.74
N ASP A 133 8.44 0.27 14.95
CA ASP A 133 9.73 0.59 15.55
C ASP A 133 10.43 -0.69 16.02
N THR A 134 11.67 -0.89 15.58
CA THR A 134 12.51 -2.03 15.94
C THR A 134 13.82 -1.55 16.57
N PRO A 135 14.54 -2.40 17.32
CA PRO A 135 15.84 -2.03 17.90
C PRO A 135 16.91 -1.61 16.87
N ILE A 136 16.70 -1.91 15.59
CA ILE A 136 17.63 -1.58 14.50
C ILE A 136 17.12 -0.49 13.58
N GLY A 137 16.02 0.17 13.94
CA GLY A 137 15.38 1.24 13.16
C GLY A 137 13.93 0.96 12.84
N ARG A 138 13.30 1.94 12.19
CA ARG A 138 11.90 1.85 11.78
C ARG A 138 11.74 0.97 10.55
N TYR A 139 10.79 0.08 10.59
CA TYR A 139 10.37 -0.77 9.50
C TYR A 139 9.00 -0.33 8.99
N ARG A 140 8.76 -0.40 7.69
CA ARG A 140 7.48 -0.09 7.07
C ARG A 140 7.05 -1.26 6.18
N GLY A 141 5.93 -1.89 6.54
CA GLY A 141 5.32 -2.97 5.77
C GLY A 141 4.12 -2.48 4.97
N ASP A 142 3.85 -3.07 3.81
CA ASP A 142 2.78 -2.62 2.90
C ASP A 142 1.40 -2.76 3.53
N PHE A 143 1.16 -3.86 4.24
CA PHE A 143 -0.09 -4.17 4.94
C PHE A 143 0.21 -4.70 6.33
N GLY A 144 -0.52 -4.28 7.34
CA GLY A 144 -0.33 -4.76 8.69
C GLY A 144 -1.60 -4.92 9.50
N TRP A 145 -1.58 -5.90 10.40
CA TRP A 145 -2.60 -6.13 11.41
C TRP A 145 -1.93 -6.08 12.79
N PRO A 146 -1.89 -4.89 13.42
CA PRO A 146 -1.17 -4.67 14.68
C PRO A 146 -1.58 -5.61 15.83
N ASP A 147 -2.90 -5.86 15.96
CA ASP A 147 -3.44 -6.70 17.02
C ASP A 147 -2.98 -8.16 16.90
N SER A 148 -2.82 -8.64 15.68
CA SER A 148 -2.34 -10.00 15.39
C SER A 148 -0.83 -10.06 15.16
N LYS A 149 -0.15 -8.90 15.13
CA LYS A 149 1.27 -8.77 14.78
C LYS A 149 1.64 -9.46 13.46
N VAL A 150 0.83 -9.24 12.45
CA VAL A 150 1.06 -9.76 11.10
C VAL A 150 1.36 -8.61 10.15
N ILE A 151 2.38 -8.79 9.34
CA ILE A 151 2.72 -7.90 8.21
C ILE A 151 2.65 -8.73 6.93
N LEU A 152 2.09 -8.15 5.87
CA LEU A 152 2.14 -8.71 4.54
C LEU A 152 2.81 -7.70 3.62
N GLU A 153 3.75 -8.16 2.83
CA GLU A 153 4.50 -7.39 1.84
C GLU A 153 4.28 -7.95 0.44
N PHE A 154 4.17 -7.06 -0.52
CA PHE A 154 4.17 -7.43 -1.93
C PHE A 154 5.58 -7.30 -2.50
N ASP A 155 6.23 -8.42 -2.80
CA ASP A 155 7.52 -8.42 -3.51
C ASP A 155 7.29 -8.40 -5.03
N GLY A 156 7.44 -7.21 -5.60
CA GLY A 156 7.28 -6.97 -7.04
C GLY A 156 8.44 -7.47 -7.90
N ARG A 157 9.47 -8.05 -7.29
CA ARG A 157 10.66 -8.52 -8.03
C ARG A 157 10.29 -9.72 -8.91
N THR A 158 10.24 -9.49 -10.20
CA THR A 158 10.20 -10.58 -11.18
C THR A 158 11.61 -11.16 -11.34
N LYS A 159 11.72 -12.47 -11.36
CA LYS A 159 12.98 -13.22 -11.54
C LYS A 159 13.74 -12.91 -12.85
N TYR A 160 13.30 -11.91 -13.61
CA TYR A 160 13.82 -11.56 -14.93
C TYR A 160 14.89 -10.47 -14.95
N PHE A 161 15.20 -9.87 -13.79
CA PHE A 161 16.33 -8.97 -13.73
C PHE A 161 17.52 -9.71 -13.10
N ASP A 162 18.54 -9.94 -13.89
CA ASP A 162 19.86 -10.54 -13.57
C ASP A 162 20.67 -9.73 -12.51
N TYR A 163 19.99 -9.06 -11.58
CA TYR A 163 20.63 -8.39 -10.47
C TYR A 163 20.47 -9.28 -9.24
N ALA A 164 21.43 -10.21 -9.06
CA ALA A 164 21.54 -10.89 -7.78
C ALA A 164 21.71 -9.82 -6.68
N PRO A 165 20.85 -9.78 -5.64
CA PRO A 165 21.06 -8.86 -4.54
C PRO A 165 22.45 -9.09 -3.98
N THR A 166 23.19 -8.02 -3.68
CA THR A 166 24.49 -8.12 -3.04
C THR A 166 24.34 -8.82 -1.70
N ASP A 167 25.37 -9.53 -1.24
CA ASP A 167 25.37 -10.20 0.07
C ASP A 167 24.96 -9.24 1.20
N GLU A 168 25.31 -7.97 1.08
CA GLU A 168 24.92 -6.93 2.03
C GLU A 168 23.40 -6.70 2.04
N VAL A 169 22.73 -6.64 0.90
CA VAL A 169 21.26 -6.45 0.81
C VAL A 169 20.54 -7.64 1.46
N VAL A 170 20.99 -8.86 1.17
CA VAL A 170 20.44 -10.09 1.78
C VAL A 170 20.67 -10.11 3.28
N PHE A 171 21.85 -9.69 3.73
CA PHE A 171 22.17 -9.62 5.16
C PHE A 171 21.28 -8.61 5.90
N GLN A 172 21.10 -7.41 5.34
CA GLN A 172 20.24 -6.37 5.93
C GLN A 172 18.78 -6.81 5.99
N GLU A 173 18.28 -7.48 4.96
CA GLU A 173 16.92 -8.01 4.92
C GLU A 173 16.70 -9.06 6.01
N ARG A 174 17.60 -10.03 6.14
CA ARG A 174 17.56 -11.04 7.22
C ARG A 174 17.63 -10.42 8.61
N ARG A 175 18.42 -9.35 8.77
CA ARG A 175 18.53 -8.63 10.02
C ARG A 175 17.22 -7.94 10.39
N ARG A 176 16.54 -7.32 9.42
CA ARG A 176 15.22 -6.68 9.60
C ARG A 176 14.16 -7.71 9.99
N GLU A 177 14.06 -8.79 9.25
CA GLU A 177 13.12 -9.87 9.54
C GLU A 177 13.34 -10.46 10.94
N LYS A 178 14.60 -10.68 11.33
CA LYS A 178 14.94 -11.17 12.66
C LYS A 178 14.52 -10.19 13.77
N ALA A 179 14.65 -8.89 13.54
CA ALA A 179 14.21 -7.88 14.51
C ALA A 179 12.68 -7.85 14.67
N LEU A 180 11.92 -7.98 13.55
CA LEU A 180 10.47 -8.09 13.59
C LEU A 180 10.00 -9.36 14.30
N ASN A 181 10.61 -10.51 13.97
CA ASN A 181 10.30 -11.78 14.62
C ASN A 181 10.58 -11.75 16.14
N ALA A 182 11.64 -11.07 16.57
CA ALA A 182 11.96 -10.89 18.00
C ALA A 182 10.89 -10.06 18.73
N LEU A 183 10.19 -9.18 18.03
CA LEU A 183 9.04 -8.40 18.54
C LEU A 183 7.72 -9.18 18.43
N GLY A 184 7.75 -10.39 17.87
CA GLY A 184 6.60 -11.27 17.70
C GLY A 184 5.80 -11.04 16.42
N TRP A 185 6.32 -10.26 15.48
CA TRP A 185 5.69 -10.06 14.17
C TRP A 185 5.93 -11.27 13.26
N ASP A 186 4.88 -11.71 12.58
CA ASP A 186 4.95 -12.63 11.44
C ASP A 186 4.95 -11.82 10.14
N VAL A 187 5.92 -12.07 9.26
CA VAL A 187 6.01 -11.40 7.96
C VAL A 187 5.65 -12.39 6.85
N ILE A 188 4.62 -12.06 6.08
CA ILE A 188 4.17 -12.80 4.91
C ILE A 188 4.65 -12.04 3.67
N ARG A 189 5.24 -12.74 2.71
CA ARG A 189 5.59 -12.17 1.40
C ARG A 189 4.81 -12.85 0.32
N ILE A 190 4.25 -12.05 -0.57
CA ILE A 190 3.56 -12.50 -1.77
C ILE A 190 4.15 -11.85 -3.01
N GLU A 191 4.13 -12.59 -4.11
CA GLU A 191 4.65 -12.19 -5.40
C GLU A 191 3.53 -12.13 -6.45
N TRP A 192 3.86 -11.71 -7.67
CA TRP A 192 2.91 -11.68 -8.80
C TRP A 192 2.18 -12.99 -9.05
N GLN A 193 2.86 -14.12 -8.92
CA GLN A 193 2.28 -15.45 -9.12
C GLN A 193 1.20 -15.78 -8.07
N ASP A 194 1.34 -15.25 -6.84
CA ASP A 194 0.42 -15.53 -5.74
C ASP A 194 -0.90 -14.81 -5.91
N LEU A 195 -0.92 -13.66 -6.60
CA LEU A 195 -2.16 -12.98 -6.98
C LEU A 195 -3.05 -13.84 -7.90
N GLY A 196 -2.47 -14.79 -8.64
CA GLY A 196 -3.18 -15.80 -9.41
C GLY A 196 -3.67 -17.00 -8.60
N ARG A 197 -3.32 -17.09 -7.31
CA ARG A 197 -3.65 -18.20 -6.40
C ARG A 197 -4.35 -17.70 -5.13
N PRO A 198 -5.54 -17.10 -5.24
CA PRO A 198 -6.23 -16.46 -4.12
C PRO A 198 -6.34 -17.31 -2.87
N TRP A 199 -6.61 -18.61 -3.03
CA TRP A 199 -6.76 -19.57 -1.92
C TRP A 199 -5.47 -19.78 -1.11
N GLU A 200 -4.30 -19.66 -1.73
CA GLU A 200 -3.01 -19.76 -1.03
C GLU A 200 -2.79 -18.52 -0.16
N VAL A 201 -3.04 -17.34 -0.72
CA VAL A 201 -2.95 -16.06 0.01
C VAL A 201 -3.95 -16.06 1.18
N GLU A 202 -5.21 -16.46 0.92
CA GLU A 202 -6.24 -16.55 1.96
C GLU A 202 -5.80 -17.45 3.12
N ARG A 203 -5.35 -18.66 2.80
CA ARG A 203 -4.89 -19.63 3.79
C ARG A 203 -3.71 -19.10 4.60
N GLN A 204 -2.71 -18.50 3.95
CA GLN A 204 -1.54 -17.96 4.64
C GLN A 204 -1.92 -16.84 5.60
N VAL A 205 -2.69 -15.85 5.13
CA VAL A 205 -3.08 -14.68 5.93
C VAL A 205 -4.01 -15.09 7.06
N LYS A 206 -5.07 -15.88 6.79
CA LYS A 206 -6.00 -16.35 7.85
C LYS A 206 -5.29 -17.20 8.90
N THR A 207 -4.34 -18.04 8.50
CA THR A 207 -3.54 -18.83 9.44
C THR A 207 -2.68 -17.93 10.33
N ALA A 208 -2.05 -16.90 9.77
CA ALA A 208 -1.24 -15.97 10.55
C ALA A 208 -2.10 -15.15 11.53
N LEU A 209 -3.25 -14.62 11.04
CA LEU A 209 -4.18 -13.83 11.85
C LEU A 209 -4.84 -14.62 12.99
N SER A 210 -5.01 -15.93 12.83
CA SER A 210 -5.63 -16.81 13.85
C SER A 210 -4.64 -17.35 14.87
N ARG A 211 -3.32 -17.08 14.73
CA ARG A 211 -2.34 -17.52 15.73
C ARG A 211 -2.56 -16.78 17.05
N PRO A 212 -2.65 -17.50 18.19
CA PRO A 212 -2.66 -16.86 19.49
C PRO A 212 -1.34 -16.07 19.66
N GLU A 213 -1.43 -14.89 20.29
CA GLU A 213 -0.25 -14.06 20.57
C GLU A 213 0.92 -14.93 21.07
N ARG A 214 2.05 -14.86 20.38
CA ARG A 214 3.29 -15.43 20.92
C ARG A 214 3.61 -14.66 22.20
N ARG A 215 3.34 -15.25 23.38
CA ARG A 215 3.78 -14.72 24.65
C ARG A 215 5.26 -14.35 24.52
N LYS A 216 5.61 -13.12 24.86
CA LYS A 216 7.02 -12.71 24.99
C LYS A 216 7.76 -13.81 25.74
N PRO A 217 8.89 -14.33 25.23
CA PRO A 217 9.74 -15.17 26.06
C PRO A 217 10.03 -14.37 27.33
N ALA A 218 9.68 -14.92 28.47
CA ALA A 218 9.96 -14.30 29.74
C ALA A 218 11.48 -14.01 29.75
N VAL A 219 11.84 -12.75 29.87
CA VAL A 219 13.24 -12.37 30.09
C VAL A 219 13.64 -13.08 31.34
N PRO A 220 14.64 -13.98 31.34
CA PRO A 220 15.12 -14.62 32.56
C PRO A 220 15.56 -13.49 33.48
N LEU A 221 14.91 -13.38 34.64
CA LEU A 221 15.40 -12.52 35.70
C LEU A 221 16.83 -13.02 36.01
N GLN A 222 17.82 -12.21 35.65
CA GLN A 222 19.19 -12.47 36.04
C GLN A 222 19.18 -12.57 37.56
N GLY A 223 19.42 -13.79 38.05
CA GLY A 223 19.52 -14.09 39.46
C GLY A 223 20.59 -13.20 40.06
N ASN A 224 20.18 -12.36 40.97
CA ASN A 224 21.05 -11.56 41.80
C ASN A 224 21.79 -12.54 42.75
N ASN A 225 22.97 -12.98 42.32
CA ASN A 225 23.87 -13.70 43.22
C ASN A 225 24.34 -12.73 44.32
N GLY A 226 23.57 -12.74 45.39
CA GLY A 226 23.94 -12.05 46.61
C GLY A 226 25.23 -12.64 47.20
N THR A 227 26.29 -11.89 47.13
CA THR A 227 27.41 -12.04 48.05
C THR A 227 27.15 -11.18 49.26
N ALA A 228 26.94 -11.86 50.39
CA ALA A 228 26.90 -11.26 51.71
C ALA A 228 28.24 -10.55 52.02
N GLY A 229 28.17 -9.26 52.27
CA GLY A 229 29.27 -8.44 52.78
C GLY A 229 28.75 -7.55 53.89
N GLN A 230 29.06 -7.88 55.13
CA GLN A 230 28.81 -7.08 56.33
C GLN A 230 29.56 -5.75 56.29
N GLY A 231 28.90 -4.65 56.64
CA GLY A 231 29.57 -3.37 56.83
C GLY A 231 28.62 -2.31 57.43
N ARG A 232 28.79 -2.05 58.66
CA ARG A 232 28.09 -1.12 59.59
C ARG A 232 28.18 0.36 59.08
N GLY A 233 27.14 1.14 59.35
CA GLY A 233 27.41 2.49 59.89
C GLY A 233 26.72 3.67 59.20
N ASN A 234 25.79 4.21 59.97
CA ASN A 234 25.45 5.65 60.14
C ASN A 234 24.56 6.40 59.15
N ALA A 235 23.44 6.73 59.76
CA ALA A 235 22.48 7.78 59.44
C ALA A 235 23.13 9.14 59.04
N TRP A 236 22.40 9.89 58.19
CA TRP A 236 22.04 11.28 58.46
C TRP A 236 20.85 11.67 57.54
N VAL A 237 19.79 12.05 58.21
CA VAL A 237 18.61 12.76 57.74
C VAL A 237 19.01 14.17 57.27
N ARG A 238 18.48 14.67 56.16
CA ARG A 238 17.97 16.06 56.07
C ARG A 238 17.05 16.27 54.88
N ALA A 239 16.03 16.96 55.22
CA ALA A 239 14.82 17.36 54.51
C ALA A 239 15.04 18.37 53.38
N CYS A 240 13.97 18.50 52.58
CA CYS A 240 13.58 19.58 51.65
C CYS A 240 13.93 21.00 52.14
N PRO A 241 13.91 22.05 51.26
CA PRO A 241 12.67 22.47 50.65
C PRO A 241 12.75 23.07 49.20
N SER A 242 11.60 23.01 48.54
CA SER A 242 10.87 24.00 47.71
C SER A 242 11.57 25.22 47.06
N GLN A 243 11.07 25.48 45.87
CA GLN A 243 10.91 26.79 45.16
C GLN A 243 12.09 27.29 44.31
N CYS A 244 11.91 27.30 43.02
CA CYS A 244 11.44 28.42 42.16
C CYS A 244 11.16 27.82 40.78
#